data_5a65686abf49a6363d46e883ba8a95e4
#
_entry.id   5a65686abf49a6363d46e883ba8a95e4
#
_cell.length_a   1.000
_cell.length_b   1.000
_cell.length_c   1.000
_cell.angle_alpha   90.00
_cell.angle_beta   90.00
_cell.angle_gamma   90.00
#
_symmetry.space_group_name_H-M   'P 1'
#
loop_
_entity.id
_entity.type
_entity.pdbx_description
1 polymer ?
#
loop_
_entity_poly.entity_id
_entity_poly.type
_entity_poly.pdbx_seq_one_letter_code
_entity_poly.pdbx_strand_id
1 'polypeptide(L)'
;MQESSRIHRMIQRRMGAGYQAEVSLKYTQENDRYLLVVEGRADGILREEGKVTIDEIKGTYRELARMKGPMPLHIAQAKCYAYMYGLQNQIPILHVRMTYCNMPSEEIRYFYQEYSFEELEEWFQELIQSYARWADHAWEWGRLRQSSIQDLKFPFPYREGQKELAASVYRTIYHGRKLFLEAPTGVGKTISTIYPAVQAMGKGIGEKLFYLTAKTITRTVADDTLALLRQKGLHFKSVILTAKEKICFMEETECNPEYCPYARGHYDRINEAVFDLLTARESFSREAVEEYAQKHQVCPFEMCLDMSLFSDAVICDYNYLFDHHAYLRRFF
;
A
#
# COMPACT_ATOMS: atom_id res chain seq x y z
N MET A 1 -2.99 16.22 11.06
CA MET A 1 -4.27 15.58 11.45
C MET A 1 -5.16 16.47 12.33
N GLN A 2 -4.69 17.08 13.41
CA GLN A 2 -5.55 17.91 14.30
C GLN A 2 -6.15 19.14 13.60
N GLU A 3 -5.41 19.81 12.75
CA GLU A 3 -5.83 21.05 12.08
C GLU A 3 -6.88 20.79 10.97
N SER A 4 -6.71 19.72 10.20
CA SER A 4 -7.72 19.30 9.20
C SER A 4 -9.07 18.98 9.86
N SER A 5 -9.05 18.22 10.97
CA SER A 5 -10.28 17.91 11.74
C SER A 5 -10.93 19.14 12.36
N ARG A 6 -10.17 20.19 12.68
CA ARG A 6 -10.71 21.48 13.13
C ARG A 6 -11.48 22.17 12.03
N ILE A 7 -10.91 22.22 10.82
CA ILE A 7 -11.54 22.83 9.64
C ILE A 7 -12.84 22.11 9.28
N HIS A 8 -12.84 20.78 9.21
CA HIS A 8 -14.06 20.01 8.91
C HIS A 8 -15.18 20.36 9.90
N ARG A 9 -14.91 20.29 11.22
CA ARG A 9 -15.91 20.64 12.25
C ARG A 9 -16.38 22.09 12.17
N MET A 10 -15.48 23.03 11.85
CA MET A 10 -15.84 24.44 11.69
C MET A 10 -16.84 24.62 10.52
N ILE A 11 -16.55 24.01 9.37
CA ILE A 11 -17.42 24.11 8.19
C ILE A 11 -18.75 23.42 8.47
N GLN A 12 -18.75 22.19 8.95
CA GLN A 12 -19.96 21.41 9.25
C GLN A 12 -20.90 22.13 10.23
N ARG A 13 -20.39 22.84 11.24
CA ARG A 13 -21.19 23.62 12.19
C ARG A 13 -21.88 24.84 11.58
N ARG A 14 -21.38 25.35 10.47
CA ARG A 14 -21.96 26.49 9.74
C ARG A 14 -23.07 26.07 8.78
N MET A 15 -23.26 24.76 8.56
CA MET A 15 -24.27 24.22 7.66
C MET A 15 -25.67 24.21 8.31
N GLY A 16 -26.71 24.34 7.50
CA GLY A 16 -28.10 24.33 7.95
C GLY A 16 -28.65 22.96 8.29
N ALA A 17 -29.92 22.91 8.65
CA ALA A 17 -30.62 21.71 9.11
C ALA A 17 -30.68 20.55 8.07
N GLY A 18 -30.56 20.85 6.78
CA GLY A 18 -30.51 19.84 5.70
C GLY A 18 -29.19 19.14 5.54
N TYR A 19 -28.16 19.50 6.32
CA TYR A 19 -26.81 18.94 6.25
C TYR A 19 -26.60 17.85 7.28
N GLN A 20 -26.26 16.65 6.80
CA GLN A 20 -25.88 15.51 7.61
C GLN A 20 -24.35 15.33 7.52
N ALA A 21 -23.62 15.55 8.61
CA ALA A 21 -22.17 15.39 8.67
C ALA A 21 -21.76 13.94 8.90
N GLU A 22 -20.55 13.56 8.41
CA GLU A 22 -19.86 12.32 8.74
C GLU A 22 -20.67 11.05 8.39
N VAL A 23 -21.19 10.96 7.15
CA VAL A 23 -22.05 9.86 6.72
C VAL A 23 -21.21 8.68 6.27
N SER A 24 -21.33 7.55 6.96
CA SER A 24 -20.69 6.29 6.60
C SER A 24 -21.38 5.64 5.40
N LEU A 25 -20.61 5.28 4.40
CA LEU A 25 -21.06 4.67 3.15
C LEU A 25 -20.27 3.40 2.89
N LYS A 26 -20.94 2.41 2.29
CA LYS A 26 -20.37 1.11 2.00
C LYS A 26 -20.94 0.54 0.71
N TYR A 27 -20.06 0.00 -0.11
CA TYR A 27 -20.37 -0.81 -1.27
C TYR A 27 -19.72 -2.19 -1.10
N THR A 28 -20.41 -3.25 -1.50
CA THR A 28 -19.89 -4.61 -1.45
C THR A 28 -20.17 -5.31 -2.77
N GLN A 29 -19.16 -5.99 -3.28
CA GLN A 29 -19.28 -6.86 -4.45
C GLN A 29 -18.62 -8.20 -4.13
N GLU A 30 -19.40 -9.27 -4.23
CA GLU A 30 -18.94 -10.64 -4.01
C GLU A 30 -18.72 -11.34 -5.35
N ASN A 31 -17.66 -12.12 -5.43
CA ASN A 31 -17.43 -13.08 -6.49
C ASN A 31 -17.00 -14.43 -5.87
N ASP A 32 -16.75 -15.44 -6.69
CA ASP A 32 -16.38 -16.79 -6.23
C ASP A 32 -15.05 -16.85 -5.44
N ARG A 33 -14.26 -15.79 -5.45
CA ARG A 33 -12.90 -15.74 -4.90
C ARG A 33 -12.79 -14.91 -3.64
N TYR A 34 -13.46 -13.75 -3.60
CA TYR A 34 -13.35 -12.78 -2.51
C TYR A 34 -14.56 -11.85 -2.44
N LEU A 35 -14.71 -11.21 -1.32
CA LEU A 35 -15.62 -10.08 -1.11
C LEU A 35 -14.84 -8.78 -1.24
N LEU A 36 -15.16 -7.97 -2.26
CA LEU A 36 -14.65 -6.62 -2.39
C LEU A 36 -15.52 -5.67 -1.56
N VAL A 37 -14.89 -4.91 -0.69
CA VAL A 37 -15.54 -3.91 0.15
C VAL A 37 -14.93 -2.55 -0.11
N VAL A 38 -15.75 -1.58 -0.54
CA VAL A 38 -15.39 -0.17 -0.62
C VAL A 38 -16.20 0.56 0.45
N GLU A 39 -15.51 1.16 1.40
CA GLU A 39 -16.16 1.89 2.49
C GLU A 39 -15.45 3.21 2.77
N GLY A 40 -16.18 4.16 3.27
CA GLY A 40 -15.66 5.43 3.66
C GLY A 40 -16.71 6.28 4.34
N ARG A 41 -16.32 7.51 4.67
CA ARG A 41 -17.18 8.45 5.38
C ARG A 41 -17.15 9.78 4.66
N ALA A 42 -18.27 10.14 4.04
CA ALA A 42 -18.45 11.44 3.41
C ALA A 42 -18.45 12.55 4.48
N ASP A 43 -17.77 13.65 4.23
CA ASP A 43 -17.71 14.77 5.17
C ASP A 43 -19.09 15.37 5.42
N GLY A 44 -19.94 15.38 4.38
CA GLY A 44 -21.32 15.78 4.55
C GLY A 44 -22.23 15.45 3.37
N ILE A 45 -23.52 15.38 3.66
CA ILE A 45 -24.59 15.24 2.66
C ILE A 45 -25.62 16.31 2.92
N LEU A 46 -25.83 17.17 1.93
CA LEU A 46 -26.80 18.25 1.98
C LEU A 46 -28.05 17.86 1.17
N ARG A 47 -29.22 18.01 1.78
CA ARG A 47 -30.52 17.79 1.14
C ARG A 47 -31.32 19.10 1.17
N GLU A 48 -31.43 19.73 0.02
CA GLU A 48 -32.17 20.99 -0.14
C GLU A 48 -32.97 20.98 -1.44
N GLU A 49 -34.20 21.41 -1.39
CA GLU A 49 -35.09 21.59 -2.56
C GLU A 49 -35.19 20.35 -3.48
N GLY A 50 -35.16 19.16 -2.89
CA GLY A 50 -35.21 17.90 -3.63
C GLY A 50 -33.87 17.49 -4.26
N LYS A 51 -32.80 18.27 -4.08
CA LYS A 51 -31.44 17.96 -4.53
C LYS A 51 -30.64 17.33 -3.40
N VAL A 52 -29.77 16.39 -3.80
CA VAL A 52 -28.81 15.76 -2.89
C VAL A 52 -27.41 16.14 -3.33
N THR A 53 -26.64 16.73 -2.42
CA THR A 53 -25.28 17.17 -2.65
C THR A 53 -24.32 16.44 -1.69
N ILE A 54 -23.36 15.73 -2.23
CA ILE A 54 -22.24 15.16 -1.47
C ILE A 54 -21.20 16.27 -1.31
N ASP A 55 -20.83 16.58 -0.07
CA ASP A 55 -19.86 17.60 0.27
C ASP A 55 -18.56 16.93 0.76
N GLU A 56 -17.47 17.25 0.08
CA GLU A 56 -16.13 16.79 0.43
C GLU A 56 -15.26 18.00 0.78
N ILE A 57 -14.76 18.03 2.01
CA ILE A 57 -14.03 19.16 2.60
C ILE A 57 -12.53 18.90 2.55
N LYS A 58 -11.77 19.85 2.03
CA LYS A 58 -10.30 19.78 1.97
C LYS A 58 -9.64 21.03 2.53
N GLY A 59 -8.85 20.89 3.59
CA GLY A 59 -7.92 21.91 4.04
C GLY A 59 -6.70 22.03 3.12
N THR A 60 -6.28 23.25 2.80
CA THR A 60 -5.10 23.50 1.95
C THR A 60 -4.34 24.74 2.43
N TYR A 61 -3.03 24.77 2.16
CA TYR A 61 -2.19 25.95 2.30
C TYR A 61 -2.06 26.74 0.98
N ARG A 62 -2.63 26.23 -0.13
CA ARG A 62 -2.59 26.91 -1.41
C ARG A 62 -3.52 28.10 -1.43
N GLU A 63 -3.14 29.14 -2.16
CA GLU A 63 -3.97 30.28 -2.45
C GLU A 63 -5.17 29.85 -3.30
N LEU A 64 -6.38 29.96 -2.73
CA LEU A 64 -7.60 29.44 -3.37
C LEU A 64 -7.93 30.16 -4.68
N ALA A 65 -7.59 31.44 -4.79
CA ALA A 65 -7.82 32.24 -6.01
C ALA A 65 -7.13 31.64 -7.25
N ARG A 66 -6.02 30.94 -7.08
CA ARG A 66 -5.26 30.30 -8.15
C ARG A 66 -5.78 28.92 -8.57
N MET A 67 -6.70 28.33 -7.81
CA MET A 67 -7.25 27.03 -8.15
C MET A 67 -8.26 27.17 -9.30
N LYS A 68 -7.98 26.55 -10.44
CA LYS A 68 -8.88 26.55 -11.60
C LYS A 68 -10.01 25.54 -11.51
N GLY A 69 -9.90 24.54 -10.63
CA GLY A 69 -10.86 23.46 -10.43
C GLY A 69 -10.44 22.57 -9.26
N PRO A 70 -11.27 21.57 -8.91
CA PRO A 70 -10.93 20.62 -7.88
C PRO A 70 -9.78 19.69 -8.32
N MET A 71 -9.02 19.18 -7.36
CA MET A 71 -7.98 18.20 -7.65
C MET A 71 -8.63 16.86 -8.07
N PRO A 72 -8.10 16.17 -9.10
CA PRO A 72 -8.70 14.92 -9.61
C PRO A 72 -8.93 13.86 -8.56
N LEU A 73 -7.95 13.66 -7.66
CA LEU A 73 -8.06 12.67 -6.58
C LEU A 73 -9.19 13.01 -5.59
N HIS A 74 -9.39 14.29 -5.27
CA HIS A 74 -10.43 14.71 -4.34
C HIS A 74 -11.83 14.54 -4.94
N ILE A 75 -11.98 14.88 -6.23
CA ILE A 75 -13.27 14.69 -6.92
C ILE A 75 -13.58 13.22 -7.11
N ALA A 76 -12.57 12.35 -7.34
CA ALA A 76 -12.76 10.92 -7.42
C ALA A 76 -13.28 10.34 -6.10
N GLN A 77 -12.76 10.80 -4.96
CA GLN A 77 -13.27 10.42 -3.64
C GLN A 77 -14.74 10.81 -3.47
N ALA A 78 -15.10 12.04 -3.82
CA ALA A 78 -16.48 12.53 -3.73
C ALA A 78 -17.42 11.78 -4.69
N LYS A 79 -16.96 11.40 -5.89
CA LYS A 79 -17.73 10.55 -6.83
C LYS A 79 -17.98 9.16 -6.26
N CYS A 80 -17.01 8.53 -5.56
CA CYS A 80 -17.24 7.27 -4.87
C CYS A 80 -18.37 7.38 -3.85
N TYR A 81 -18.38 8.46 -3.04
CA TYR A 81 -19.44 8.70 -2.09
C TYR A 81 -20.77 8.99 -2.76
N ALA A 82 -20.78 9.76 -3.86
CA ALA A 82 -21.98 10.03 -4.63
C ALA A 82 -22.60 8.75 -5.20
N TYR A 83 -21.79 7.89 -5.80
CA TYR A 83 -22.26 6.60 -6.30
C TYR A 83 -22.85 5.73 -5.18
N MET A 84 -22.10 5.52 -4.08
CA MET A 84 -22.55 4.69 -2.97
C MET A 84 -23.85 5.22 -2.36
N TYR A 85 -23.97 6.53 -2.19
CA TYR A 85 -25.16 7.15 -1.66
C TYR A 85 -26.36 7.08 -2.63
N GLY A 86 -26.11 7.33 -3.91
CA GLY A 86 -27.10 7.22 -4.99
C GLY A 86 -27.68 5.81 -5.10
N LEU A 87 -26.81 4.79 -5.04
CA LEU A 87 -27.20 3.38 -5.06
C LEU A 87 -28.09 3.01 -3.85
N GLN A 88 -27.69 3.43 -2.65
CA GLN A 88 -28.42 3.12 -1.42
C GLN A 88 -29.79 3.81 -1.33
N ASN A 89 -29.96 4.97 -1.95
CA ASN A 89 -31.15 5.81 -1.84
C ASN A 89 -31.93 5.95 -3.16
N GLN A 90 -31.51 5.28 -4.25
CA GLN A 90 -32.14 5.30 -5.57
C GLN A 90 -32.28 6.73 -6.15
N ILE A 91 -31.19 7.49 -6.08
CA ILE A 91 -31.19 8.90 -6.51
C ILE A 91 -30.63 8.98 -7.94
N PRO A 92 -31.42 9.50 -8.92
CA PRO A 92 -31.01 9.50 -10.32
C PRO A 92 -29.99 10.61 -10.67
N ILE A 93 -29.97 11.70 -9.90
CA ILE A 93 -29.07 12.83 -10.12
C ILE A 93 -28.43 13.22 -8.80
N LEU A 94 -27.10 13.25 -8.77
CA LEU A 94 -26.33 13.62 -7.59
C LEU A 94 -25.45 14.84 -7.87
N HIS A 95 -25.44 15.74 -6.94
CA HIS A 95 -24.52 16.89 -6.96
C HIS A 95 -23.31 16.61 -6.08
N VAL A 96 -22.16 17.07 -6.48
CA VAL A 96 -20.92 17.02 -5.72
C VAL A 96 -20.45 18.44 -5.48
N ARG A 97 -20.20 18.76 -4.22
CA ARG A 97 -19.57 19.99 -3.79
C ARG A 97 -18.19 19.71 -3.22
N MET A 98 -17.16 20.26 -3.84
CA MET A 98 -15.82 20.24 -3.28
C MET A 98 -15.61 21.54 -2.50
N THR A 99 -15.44 21.42 -1.18
CA THR A 99 -15.26 22.54 -0.26
C THR A 99 -13.79 22.67 0.13
N TYR A 100 -13.07 23.62 -0.49
CA TYR A 100 -11.69 23.92 -0.12
C TYR A 100 -11.63 25.05 0.88
N CYS A 101 -10.88 24.83 1.97
CA CYS A 101 -10.61 25.85 2.97
C CYS A 101 -9.10 26.13 3.08
N ASN A 102 -8.70 27.37 2.91
CA ASN A 102 -7.34 27.79 3.20
C ASN A 102 -7.12 27.77 4.72
N MET A 103 -6.18 26.94 5.20
CA MET A 103 -6.04 26.71 6.62
C MET A 103 -5.61 27.95 7.42
N PRO A 104 -4.69 28.81 6.95
CA PRO A 104 -4.34 30.06 7.64
C PRO A 104 -5.42 31.13 7.64
N SER A 105 -6.09 31.38 6.49
CA SER A 105 -7.06 32.48 6.34
C SER A 105 -8.50 32.09 6.64
N GLU A 106 -8.81 30.80 6.70
CA GLU A 106 -10.16 30.22 6.77
C GLU A 106 -11.08 30.63 5.61
N GLU A 107 -10.50 31.16 4.54
CA GLU A 107 -11.22 31.43 3.30
C GLU A 107 -11.73 30.12 2.71
N ILE A 108 -12.97 30.12 2.16
CA ILE A 108 -13.61 28.94 1.61
C ILE A 108 -13.90 29.19 0.12
N ARG A 109 -13.65 28.17 -0.70
CA ARG A 109 -14.02 28.13 -2.11
C ARG A 109 -14.73 26.83 -2.43
N TYR A 110 -15.83 26.95 -3.17
CA TYR A 110 -16.65 25.82 -3.59
C TYR A 110 -16.47 25.56 -5.08
N PHE A 111 -16.46 24.26 -5.44
CA PHE A 111 -16.62 23.81 -6.81
C PHE A 111 -17.78 22.83 -6.86
N TYR A 112 -18.66 22.99 -7.82
CA TYR A 112 -19.87 22.18 -7.97
C TYR A 112 -19.81 21.40 -9.26
N GLN A 113 -20.25 20.13 -9.19
CA GLN A 113 -20.43 19.26 -10.34
C GLN A 113 -21.73 18.49 -10.16
N GLU A 114 -22.36 18.13 -11.27
CA GLU A 114 -23.57 17.32 -11.32
C GLU A 114 -23.29 16.07 -12.12
N TYR A 115 -23.82 14.95 -11.68
CA TYR A 115 -23.68 13.64 -12.32
C TYR A 115 -25.00 12.92 -12.34
N SER A 116 -25.33 12.24 -13.44
CA SER A 116 -26.36 11.20 -13.41
C SER A 116 -25.85 9.97 -12.63
N PHE A 117 -26.78 9.16 -12.14
CA PHE A 117 -26.40 7.92 -11.46
C PHE A 117 -25.67 6.97 -12.43
N GLU A 118 -26.12 6.90 -13.69
CA GLU A 118 -25.52 6.09 -14.74
C GLU A 118 -24.06 6.47 -15.01
N GLU A 119 -23.74 7.78 -15.10
CA GLU A 119 -22.36 8.26 -15.26
C GLU A 119 -21.47 7.87 -14.07
N LEU A 120 -22.01 7.94 -12.85
CA LEU A 120 -21.29 7.54 -11.65
C LEU A 120 -21.10 6.02 -11.60
N GLU A 121 -22.09 5.26 -12.00
CA GLU A 121 -22.04 3.79 -12.04
C GLU A 121 -20.99 3.32 -13.05
N GLU A 122 -21.01 3.82 -14.28
CA GLU A 122 -20.02 3.47 -15.30
C GLU A 122 -18.59 3.77 -14.82
N TRP A 123 -18.37 4.99 -14.34
CA TRP A 123 -17.07 5.41 -13.80
C TRP A 123 -16.62 4.55 -12.59
N PHE A 124 -17.56 4.25 -11.68
CA PHE A 124 -17.23 3.45 -10.49
C PHE A 124 -16.92 2.00 -10.85
N GLN A 125 -17.63 1.41 -11.81
CA GLN A 125 -17.35 0.07 -12.29
C GLN A 125 -16.00 -0.02 -13.01
N GLU A 126 -15.59 0.97 -13.79
CA GLU A 126 -14.25 1.06 -14.36
C GLU A 126 -13.17 1.11 -13.27
N LEU A 127 -13.40 1.88 -12.20
CA LEU A 127 -12.49 1.94 -11.04
C LEU A 127 -12.37 0.57 -10.35
N ILE A 128 -13.51 -0.11 -10.12
CA ILE A 128 -13.53 -1.46 -9.53
C ILE A 128 -12.81 -2.47 -10.42
N GLN A 129 -13.03 -2.45 -11.73
CA GLN A 129 -12.32 -3.34 -12.67
C GLN A 129 -10.80 -3.08 -12.67
N SER A 130 -10.39 -1.82 -12.61
CA SER A 130 -8.97 -1.45 -12.52
C SER A 130 -8.32 -1.97 -11.23
N TYR A 131 -9.09 -2.05 -10.13
CA TYR A 131 -8.63 -2.61 -8.86
C TYR A 131 -8.71 -4.15 -8.84
N ALA A 132 -9.68 -4.74 -9.49
CA ALA A 132 -9.94 -6.20 -9.47
C ALA A 132 -8.71 -7.01 -9.89
N ARG A 133 -7.92 -6.55 -10.86
CA ARG A 133 -6.67 -7.22 -11.27
C ARG A 133 -5.68 -7.40 -10.12
N TRP A 134 -5.64 -6.44 -9.18
CA TRP A 134 -4.78 -6.52 -7.99
C TRP A 134 -5.32 -7.52 -6.98
N ALA A 135 -6.63 -7.53 -6.78
CA ALA A 135 -7.30 -8.48 -5.89
C ALA A 135 -7.20 -9.91 -6.42
N ASP A 136 -7.40 -10.10 -7.72
CA ASP A 136 -7.22 -11.40 -8.39
C ASP A 136 -5.78 -11.91 -8.23
N HIS A 137 -4.79 -11.05 -8.51
CA HIS A 137 -3.39 -11.41 -8.33
C HIS A 137 -3.07 -11.75 -6.87
N ALA A 138 -3.55 -10.96 -5.91
CA ALA A 138 -3.31 -11.21 -4.49
C ALA A 138 -3.92 -12.54 -4.04
N TRP A 139 -5.13 -12.88 -4.52
CA TRP A 139 -5.78 -14.14 -4.22
C TRP A 139 -5.04 -15.34 -4.83
N GLU A 140 -4.69 -15.26 -6.11
CA GLU A 140 -3.95 -16.33 -6.82
C GLU A 140 -2.57 -16.52 -6.20
N TRP A 141 -1.85 -15.42 -5.95
CA TRP A 141 -0.56 -15.46 -5.29
C TRP A 141 -0.63 -16.08 -3.89
N GLY A 142 -1.62 -15.67 -3.10
CA GLY A 142 -1.82 -16.22 -1.75
C GLY A 142 -1.98 -17.74 -1.75
N ARG A 143 -2.76 -18.27 -2.69
CA ARG A 143 -2.94 -19.73 -2.86
C ARG A 143 -1.66 -20.44 -3.31
N LEU A 144 -0.99 -19.88 -4.32
CA LEU A 144 0.26 -20.44 -4.84
C LEU A 144 1.34 -20.48 -3.75
N ARG A 145 1.51 -19.36 -3.04
CA ARG A 145 2.44 -19.27 -1.90
C ARG A 145 2.13 -20.33 -0.83
N GLN A 146 0.88 -20.40 -0.38
CA GLN A 146 0.49 -21.33 0.68
C GLN A 146 0.69 -22.79 0.28
N SER A 147 0.32 -23.16 -0.92
CA SER A 147 0.55 -24.49 -1.47
C SER A 147 2.04 -24.84 -1.50
N SER A 148 2.88 -23.93 -2.01
CA SER A 148 4.32 -24.15 -2.11
C SER A 148 5.04 -24.28 -0.75
N ILE A 149 4.54 -23.59 0.27
CA ILE A 149 5.09 -23.70 1.63
C ILE A 149 4.77 -25.07 2.25
N GLN A 150 3.59 -25.64 1.99
CA GLN A 150 3.20 -26.94 2.57
C GLN A 150 4.11 -28.06 2.14
N ASP A 151 4.58 -28.04 0.89
CA ASP A 151 5.45 -29.07 0.31
C ASP A 151 6.95 -28.79 0.56
N LEU A 152 7.29 -27.60 1.06
CA LEU A 152 8.67 -27.17 1.22
C LEU A 152 9.37 -27.94 2.34
N LYS A 153 10.47 -28.60 1.99
CA LYS A 153 11.35 -29.29 2.96
C LYS A 153 12.61 -28.47 3.22
N PHE A 154 13.23 -28.71 4.38
CA PHE A 154 14.54 -28.12 4.64
C PHE A 154 15.53 -28.59 3.57
N PRO A 155 16.28 -27.67 2.93
CA PRO A 155 16.98 -27.97 1.67
C PRO A 155 18.23 -28.85 1.79
N PHE A 156 18.70 -29.09 3.01
CA PHE A 156 19.92 -29.84 3.30
C PHE A 156 19.72 -30.87 4.44
N PRO A 157 20.58 -31.85 4.57
CA PRO A 157 20.72 -32.59 5.83
C PRO A 157 21.05 -31.61 6.96
N TYR A 158 20.35 -31.74 8.08
CA TYR A 158 20.62 -30.87 9.23
C TYR A 158 22.04 -31.13 9.78
N ARG A 159 22.75 -30.05 10.05
CA ARG A 159 24.00 -30.09 10.84
C ARG A 159 23.68 -30.23 12.31
N GLU A 160 24.69 -30.60 13.11
CA GLU A 160 24.55 -30.66 14.56
C GLU A 160 24.03 -29.34 15.14
N GLY A 161 23.02 -29.42 16.03
CA GLY A 161 22.32 -28.26 16.62
C GLY A 161 21.41 -27.48 15.68
N GLN A 162 21.50 -27.64 14.35
CA GLN A 162 20.73 -26.83 13.37
C GLN A 162 19.23 -27.11 13.41
N LYS A 163 18.84 -28.37 13.59
CA LYS A 163 17.43 -28.77 13.70
C LYS A 163 16.79 -28.19 14.96
N GLU A 164 17.51 -28.18 16.07
CA GLU A 164 17.04 -27.63 17.35
C GLU A 164 16.90 -26.09 17.26
N LEU A 165 17.86 -25.43 16.62
CA LEU A 165 17.81 -24.00 16.34
C LEU A 165 16.56 -23.64 15.52
N ALA A 166 16.32 -24.31 14.39
CA ALA A 166 15.14 -24.08 13.55
C ALA A 166 13.83 -24.34 14.31
N ALA A 167 13.77 -25.40 15.12
CA ALA A 167 12.63 -25.72 15.97
C ALA A 167 12.39 -24.66 17.06
N SER A 168 13.44 -24.06 17.59
CA SER A 168 13.34 -23.00 18.60
C SER A 168 12.82 -21.71 17.98
N VAL A 169 13.27 -21.35 16.78
CA VAL A 169 12.73 -20.21 16.01
C VAL A 169 11.23 -20.42 15.73
N TYR A 170 10.85 -21.59 15.20
CA TYR A 170 9.44 -21.88 14.91
C TYR A 170 8.56 -21.75 16.16
N ARG A 171 8.97 -22.39 17.27
CA ARG A 171 8.23 -22.32 18.55
C ARG A 171 8.11 -20.90 19.09
N THR A 172 9.16 -20.09 18.92
CA THR A 172 9.16 -18.69 19.34
C THR A 172 8.15 -17.86 18.55
N ILE A 173 8.09 -18.04 17.23
CA ILE A 173 7.09 -17.40 16.37
C ILE A 173 5.69 -17.88 16.74
N TYR A 174 5.50 -19.19 16.89
CA TYR A 174 4.22 -19.80 17.25
C TYR A 174 3.62 -19.23 18.55
N HIS A 175 4.47 -18.97 19.54
CA HIS A 175 4.04 -18.44 20.83
C HIS A 175 4.09 -16.89 20.91
N GLY A 176 4.41 -16.18 19.83
CA GLY A 176 4.54 -14.71 19.82
C GLY A 176 5.61 -14.21 20.80
N ARG A 177 6.71 -14.95 20.98
CA ARG A 177 7.78 -14.64 21.94
C ARG A 177 8.98 -14.00 21.25
N LYS A 178 9.95 -13.59 22.04
CA LYS A 178 11.27 -13.09 21.60
C LYS A 178 12.31 -14.18 21.84
N LEU A 179 13.25 -14.35 20.90
CA LEU A 179 14.36 -15.28 20.97
C LEU A 179 15.67 -14.52 20.82
N PHE A 180 16.55 -14.68 21.77
CA PHE A 180 17.96 -14.31 21.65
C PHE A 180 18.75 -15.58 21.39
N LEU A 181 19.55 -15.57 20.33
CA LEU A 181 20.22 -16.76 19.84
C LEU A 181 21.69 -16.47 19.60
N GLU A 182 22.54 -17.25 20.26
CA GLU A 182 23.97 -17.31 20.00
C GLU A 182 24.31 -18.64 19.31
N ALA A 183 25.00 -18.56 18.18
CA ALA A 183 25.43 -19.76 17.46
C ALA A 183 26.75 -19.46 16.70
N PRO A 184 27.67 -20.42 16.58
CA PRO A 184 28.92 -20.24 15.88
C PRO A 184 28.72 -19.92 14.40
N THR A 185 29.76 -19.35 13.77
CA THR A 185 29.78 -19.15 12.33
C THR A 185 29.73 -20.48 11.57
N GLY A 186 29.07 -20.51 10.42
CA GLY A 186 29.00 -21.71 9.58
C GLY A 186 27.88 -22.70 9.91
N VAL A 187 27.16 -22.55 11.01
CA VAL A 187 26.05 -23.48 11.36
C VAL A 187 24.78 -23.25 10.51
N GLY A 188 24.79 -22.27 9.60
CA GLY A 188 23.64 -21.98 8.74
C GLY A 188 22.52 -21.20 9.44
N LYS A 189 22.87 -20.19 10.25
CA LYS A 189 21.90 -19.34 10.98
C LYS A 189 20.79 -18.80 10.11
N THR A 190 21.12 -18.26 8.94
CA THR A 190 20.15 -17.60 8.04
C THR A 190 19.06 -18.55 7.59
N ILE A 191 19.41 -19.72 7.06
CA ILE A 191 18.42 -20.71 6.63
C ILE A 191 17.61 -21.26 7.83
N SER A 192 18.24 -21.40 8.99
CA SER A 192 17.60 -21.91 10.22
C SER A 192 16.70 -20.87 10.90
N THR A 193 16.69 -19.64 10.44
CA THR A 193 15.75 -18.59 10.86
C THR A 193 14.69 -18.33 9.79
N ILE A 194 15.07 -18.22 8.52
CA ILE A 194 14.14 -17.95 7.41
C ILE A 194 13.19 -19.12 7.16
N TYR A 195 13.72 -20.35 7.05
CA TYR A 195 12.89 -21.53 6.76
C TYR A 195 11.77 -21.74 7.79
N PRO A 196 12.01 -21.77 9.12
CA PRO A 196 10.94 -21.93 10.08
C PRO A 196 9.97 -20.73 10.14
N ALA A 197 10.42 -19.52 9.80
CA ALA A 197 9.54 -18.36 9.66
C ALA A 197 8.59 -18.54 8.47
N VAL A 198 9.09 -18.97 7.31
CA VAL A 198 8.26 -19.30 6.13
C VAL A 198 7.28 -20.44 6.48
N GLN A 199 7.72 -21.49 7.19
CA GLN A 199 6.83 -22.56 7.64
C GLN A 199 5.71 -22.06 8.58
N ALA A 200 6.02 -21.11 9.47
CA ALA A 200 5.03 -20.49 10.35
C ALA A 200 3.99 -19.69 9.53
N MET A 201 4.44 -18.93 8.52
CA MET A 201 3.54 -18.24 7.59
C MET A 201 2.62 -19.22 6.85
N GLY A 202 3.12 -20.39 6.46
CA GLY A 202 2.30 -21.46 5.87
C GLY A 202 1.23 -22.04 6.80
N LYS A 203 1.33 -21.77 8.11
CA LYS A 203 0.32 -22.11 9.12
C LYS A 203 -0.56 -20.92 9.52
N GLY A 204 -0.46 -19.82 8.79
CA GLY A 204 -1.20 -18.60 9.11
C GLY A 204 -0.67 -17.83 10.33
N ILE A 205 0.56 -18.14 10.76
CA ILE A 205 1.21 -17.46 11.87
C ILE A 205 2.13 -16.39 11.32
N GLY A 206 1.58 -15.20 11.13
CA GLY A 206 2.27 -14.08 10.50
C GLY A 206 2.05 -14.02 8.99
N GLU A 207 2.06 -12.80 8.46
CA GLU A 207 1.74 -12.51 7.06
C GLU A 207 2.96 -12.04 6.27
N LYS A 208 3.96 -11.48 6.95
CA LYS A 208 5.14 -10.87 6.34
C LYS A 208 6.40 -11.09 7.19
N LEU A 209 7.51 -11.37 6.52
CA LEU A 209 8.82 -11.54 7.14
C LEU A 209 9.65 -10.26 6.96
N PHE A 210 10.16 -9.69 8.05
CA PHE A 210 11.18 -8.65 8.01
C PHE A 210 12.53 -9.23 8.43
N TYR A 211 13.49 -9.24 7.50
CA TYR A 211 14.86 -9.65 7.77
C TYR A 211 15.74 -8.40 7.90
N LEU A 212 16.07 -8.04 9.14
CA LEU A 212 16.82 -6.83 9.45
C LEU A 212 18.30 -7.12 9.58
N THR A 213 19.14 -6.27 9.04
CA THR A 213 20.59 -6.44 9.05
C THR A 213 21.34 -5.11 9.15
N ALA A 214 22.51 -5.12 9.78
CA ALA A 214 23.41 -3.95 9.84
C ALA A 214 24.40 -3.90 8.67
N LYS A 215 24.55 -4.96 7.88
CA LYS A 215 25.60 -5.09 6.86
C LYS A 215 25.03 -5.51 5.51
N THR A 216 25.51 -4.91 4.43
CA THR A 216 25.11 -5.24 3.06
C THR A 216 25.33 -6.72 2.71
N ILE A 217 26.44 -7.32 3.13
CA ILE A 217 26.74 -8.76 2.91
C ILE A 217 25.66 -9.67 3.52
N THR A 218 25.12 -9.34 4.68
CA THR A 218 24.06 -10.14 5.32
C THR A 218 22.73 -10.06 4.57
N ARG A 219 22.46 -8.99 3.82
CA ARG A 219 21.28 -8.89 2.92
C ARG A 219 21.40 -9.89 1.78
N THR A 220 22.56 -9.98 1.15
CA THR A 220 22.82 -10.94 0.07
C THR A 220 22.61 -12.37 0.55
N VAL A 221 23.13 -12.73 1.75
CA VAL A 221 22.94 -14.09 2.31
C VAL A 221 21.47 -14.41 2.57
N ALA A 222 20.65 -13.43 2.98
CA ALA A 222 19.21 -13.63 3.17
C ALA A 222 18.49 -13.83 1.82
N ASP A 223 18.83 -13.04 0.80
CA ASP A 223 18.27 -13.17 -0.54
C ASP A 223 18.67 -14.48 -1.21
N ASP A 224 19.95 -14.87 -1.13
CA ASP A 224 20.46 -16.16 -1.60
C ASP A 224 19.74 -17.32 -0.92
N THR A 225 19.43 -17.19 0.37
CA THR A 225 18.65 -18.21 1.11
C THR A 225 17.24 -18.34 0.56
N LEU A 226 16.56 -17.22 0.28
CA LEU A 226 15.24 -17.23 -0.34
C LEU A 226 15.29 -17.76 -1.79
N ALA A 227 16.33 -17.37 -2.55
CA ALA A 227 16.56 -17.90 -3.90
C ALA A 227 16.75 -19.42 -3.90
N LEU A 228 17.52 -19.95 -2.95
CA LEU A 228 17.67 -21.40 -2.75
C LEU A 228 16.33 -22.07 -2.45
N LEU A 229 15.50 -21.48 -1.57
CA LEU A 229 14.19 -22.05 -1.24
C LEU A 229 13.26 -22.02 -2.46
N ARG A 230 13.30 -20.96 -3.29
CA ARG A 230 12.59 -20.88 -4.59
C ARG A 230 13.02 -22.00 -5.54
N GLN A 231 14.31 -22.28 -5.65
CA GLN A 231 14.82 -23.43 -6.43
C GLN A 231 14.31 -24.79 -5.90
N LYS A 232 13.88 -24.85 -4.66
CA LYS A 232 13.26 -26.05 -4.06
C LYS A 232 11.73 -26.06 -4.13
N GLY A 233 11.15 -25.14 -4.91
CA GLY A 233 9.72 -25.09 -5.18
C GLY A 233 8.92 -24.09 -4.32
N LEU A 234 9.59 -23.26 -3.52
CA LEU A 234 8.91 -22.19 -2.79
C LEU A 234 8.51 -21.05 -3.75
N HIS A 235 7.26 -20.63 -3.73
CA HIS A 235 6.81 -19.38 -4.32
C HIS A 235 6.73 -18.32 -3.22
N PHE A 236 7.61 -17.31 -3.31
CA PHE A 236 7.75 -16.32 -2.24
C PHE A 236 8.36 -15.03 -2.77
N LYS A 237 7.63 -13.93 -2.68
CA LYS A 237 8.09 -12.61 -3.13
C LYS A 237 8.98 -11.96 -2.07
N SER A 238 10.13 -11.46 -2.48
CA SER A 238 11.02 -10.71 -1.57
C SER A 238 11.52 -9.43 -2.20
N VAL A 239 11.68 -8.40 -1.38
CA VAL A 239 12.29 -7.11 -1.77
C VAL A 239 13.50 -6.81 -0.90
N ILE A 240 14.54 -6.27 -1.53
CA ILE A 240 15.70 -5.70 -0.84
C ILE A 240 15.57 -4.19 -0.84
N LEU A 241 15.25 -3.59 0.31
CA LEU A 241 15.19 -2.13 0.40
C LEU A 241 16.58 -1.52 0.29
N THR A 242 16.75 -0.68 -0.71
CA THR A 242 17.99 0.02 -1.00
C THR A 242 17.86 1.49 -0.63
N ALA A 243 18.87 2.02 0.03
CA ALA A 243 18.90 3.44 0.41
C ALA A 243 18.81 4.35 -0.83
N LYS A 244 18.15 5.48 -0.68
CA LYS A 244 17.84 6.41 -1.77
C LYS A 244 19.08 6.83 -2.55
N GLU A 245 20.16 7.15 -1.85
CA GLU A 245 21.42 7.59 -2.44
C GLU A 245 22.10 6.50 -3.29
N LYS A 246 21.72 5.23 -3.10
CA LYS A 246 22.29 4.09 -3.82
C LYS A 246 21.48 3.67 -5.03
N ILE A 247 20.17 3.98 -5.06
CA ILE A 247 19.25 3.54 -6.11
C ILE A 247 18.76 4.69 -6.99
N CYS A 248 18.99 5.95 -6.58
CA CYS A 248 18.58 7.12 -7.36
C CYS A 248 19.33 7.18 -8.70
N PHE A 249 18.60 7.42 -9.78
CA PHE A 249 19.19 7.60 -11.12
C PHE A 249 19.82 8.99 -11.35
N MET A 250 19.57 9.93 -10.44
CA MET A 250 20.10 11.29 -10.53
C MET A 250 21.39 11.40 -9.74
N GLU A 251 22.33 12.22 -10.21
CA GLU A 251 23.58 12.51 -9.50
C GLU A 251 23.32 13.22 -8.17
N GLU A 252 22.35 14.14 -8.18
CA GLU A 252 21.87 14.82 -6.97
C GLU A 252 20.42 14.41 -6.67
N THR A 253 20.13 14.09 -5.40
CA THR A 253 18.81 13.63 -4.95
C THR A 253 17.83 14.79 -4.74
N GLU A 254 17.53 15.55 -5.78
CA GLU A 254 16.45 16.54 -5.79
C GLU A 254 15.15 15.92 -6.23
N CYS A 255 14.27 15.58 -5.28
CA CYS A 255 12.97 14.91 -5.54
C CYS A 255 11.88 15.92 -5.90
N ASN A 256 12.17 16.84 -6.81
CA ASN A 256 11.27 17.86 -7.30
C ASN A 256 10.86 17.52 -8.74
N PRO A 257 9.55 17.55 -9.09
CA PRO A 257 9.08 17.31 -10.47
C PRO A 257 9.65 18.25 -11.54
N GLU A 258 10.18 19.40 -11.16
CA GLU A 258 10.85 20.33 -12.09
C GLU A 258 12.23 19.82 -12.51
N TYR A 259 12.97 19.19 -11.60
CA TYR A 259 14.33 18.70 -11.80
C TYR A 259 14.41 17.22 -12.12
N CYS A 260 13.62 16.39 -11.41
CA CYS A 260 13.69 14.96 -11.56
C CYS A 260 12.63 14.43 -12.53
N PRO A 261 13.01 13.88 -13.70
CA PRO A 261 12.07 13.31 -14.67
C PRO A 261 11.32 12.09 -14.11
N TYR A 262 11.91 11.38 -13.16
CA TYR A 262 11.31 10.22 -12.49
C TYR A 262 10.33 10.60 -11.39
N ALA A 263 10.42 11.82 -10.83
CA ALA A 263 9.43 12.37 -9.91
C ALA A 263 8.24 13.00 -10.65
N ARG A 264 8.50 13.55 -11.87
CA ARG A 264 7.46 14.14 -12.71
C ARG A 264 6.49 13.08 -13.22
N GLY A 265 5.22 13.16 -12.82
CA GLY A 265 4.18 12.20 -13.19
C GLY A 265 4.41 10.78 -12.61
N HIS A 266 5.18 10.66 -11.54
CA HIS A 266 5.42 9.39 -10.86
C HIS A 266 4.13 8.68 -10.47
N TYR A 267 3.21 9.41 -9.85
CA TYR A 267 1.94 8.86 -9.36
C TYR A 267 0.98 8.41 -10.48
N ASP A 268 1.16 8.91 -11.69
CA ASP A 268 0.36 8.49 -12.85
C ASP A 268 0.82 7.13 -13.42
N ARG A 269 2.08 6.75 -13.17
CA ARG A 269 2.73 5.56 -13.75
C ARG A 269 3.09 4.47 -12.76
N ILE A 270 3.18 4.79 -11.48
CA ILE A 270 3.71 3.86 -10.48
C ILE A 270 2.88 2.59 -10.34
N ASN A 271 1.57 2.66 -10.44
CA ASN A 271 0.70 1.49 -10.32
C ASN A 271 1.00 0.46 -11.42
N GLU A 272 1.18 0.90 -12.66
CA GLU A 272 1.54 0.01 -13.77
C GLU A 272 2.95 -0.56 -13.61
N ALA A 273 3.90 0.26 -13.16
CA ALA A 273 5.28 -0.18 -12.92
C ALA A 273 5.36 -1.26 -11.84
N VAL A 274 4.66 -1.05 -10.72
CA VAL A 274 4.58 -2.00 -9.61
C VAL A 274 3.90 -3.29 -10.05
N PHE A 275 2.77 -3.21 -10.76
CA PHE A 275 2.04 -4.39 -11.20
C PHE A 275 2.84 -5.21 -12.22
N ASP A 276 3.53 -4.56 -13.15
CA ASP A 276 4.38 -5.21 -14.14
C ASP A 276 5.53 -6.00 -13.48
N LEU A 277 6.26 -5.39 -12.54
CA LEU A 277 7.30 -6.10 -11.78
C LEU A 277 6.73 -7.18 -10.87
N LEU A 278 5.60 -6.91 -10.20
CA LEU A 278 4.93 -7.83 -9.30
C LEU A 278 4.53 -9.14 -9.98
N THR A 279 4.08 -9.06 -11.23
CA THR A 279 3.64 -10.24 -12.02
C THR A 279 4.79 -10.92 -12.73
N ALA A 280 5.88 -10.23 -13.03
CA ALA A 280 7.01 -10.76 -13.77
C ALA A 280 8.06 -11.48 -12.92
N ARG A 281 8.21 -11.11 -11.63
CA ARG A 281 9.31 -11.58 -10.79
C ARG A 281 8.83 -11.97 -9.38
N GLU A 282 9.63 -12.79 -8.69
CA GLU A 282 9.47 -13.11 -7.26
C GLU A 282 10.57 -12.48 -6.39
N SER A 283 11.72 -12.13 -6.97
CA SER A 283 12.78 -11.39 -6.30
C SER A 283 12.83 -9.97 -6.86
N PHE A 284 12.59 -9.00 -5.99
CA PHE A 284 12.66 -7.58 -6.30
C PHE A 284 14.02 -7.05 -5.78
N SER A 285 15.08 -7.52 -6.47
CA SER A 285 16.45 -7.03 -6.24
C SER A 285 16.57 -5.58 -6.68
N ARG A 286 17.68 -4.93 -6.32
CA ARG A 286 17.97 -3.57 -6.76
C ARG A 286 17.92 -3.47 -8.29
N GLU A 287 18.55 -4.40 -8.99
CA GLU A 287 18.66 -4.42 -10.45
C GLU A 287 17.27 -4.60 -11.09
N ALA A 288 16.41 -5.48 -10.54
CA ALA A 288 15.05 -5.65 -11.01
C ALA A 288 14.20 -4.39 -10.83
N VAL A 289 14.32 -3.73 -9.68
CA VAL A 289 13.61 -2.46 -9.42
C VAL A 289 14.11 -1.35 -10.35
N GLU A 290 15.43 -1.23 -10.56
CA GLU A 290 16.02 -0.25 -11.48
C GLU A 290 15.55 -0.48 -12.93
N GLU A 291 15.55 -1.73 -13.41
CA GLU A 291 15.09 -2.11 -14.74
C GLU A 291 13.65 -1.64 -15.00
N TYR A 292 12.72 -1.99 -14.10
CA TYR A 292 11.30 -1.64 -14.24
C TYR A 292 11.02 -0.17 -13.97
N ALA A 293 11.72 0.44 -13.02
CA ALA A 293 11.62 1.88 -12.77
C ALA A 293 12.06 2.71 -13.99
N GLN A 294 13.11 2.29 -14.68
CA GLN A 294 13.56 2.94 -15.92
C GLN A 294 12.58 2.72 -17.06
N LYS A 295 12.06 1.48 -17.24
CA LYS A 295 11.05 1.13 -18.24
C LYS A 295 9.81 2.02 -18.15
N HIS A 296 9.33 2.29 -16.92
CA HIS A 296 8.12 3.05 -16.65
C HIS A 296 8.39 4.53 -16.30
N GLN A 297 9.65 4.98 -16.29
CA GLN A 297 10.06 6.33 -15.90
C GLN A 297 9.51 6.76 -14.53
N VAL A 298 9.64 5.90 -13.53
CA VAL A 298 9.25 6.16 -12.14
C VAL A 298 10.47 6.20 -11.22
N CYS A 299 10.31 6.80 -10.03
CA CYS A 299 11.39 6.84 -9.04
C CYS A 299 11.68 5.42 -8.53
N PRO A 300 12.90 4.89 -8.68
CA PRO A 300 13.23 3.53 -8.24
C PRO A 300 13.17 3.37 -6.72
N PHE A 301 13.46 4.42 -5.96
CA PHE A 301 13.37 4.38 -4.50
C PHE A 301 11.93 4.26 -4.01
N GLU A 302 11.01 5.11 -4.52
CA GLU A 302 9.59 5.03 -4.17
C GLU A 302 8.98 3.71 -4.66
N MET A 303 9.32 3.26 -5.87
CA MET A 303 8.91 1.95 -6.38
C MET A 303 9.38 0.81 -5.48
N CYS A 304 10.62 0.83 -5.01
CA CYS A 304 11.15 -0.16 -4.08
C CYS A 304 10.34 -0.21 -2.77
N LEU A 305 9.96 0.97 -2.24
CA LEU A 305 9.11 1.06 -1.06
C LEU A 305 7.68 0.53 -1.33
N ASP A 306 7.12 0.79 -2.50
CA ASP A 306 5.79 0.29 -2.87
C ASP A 306 5.81 -1.23 -3.08
N MET A 307 6.87 -1.79 -3.71
CA MET A 307 7.04 -3.23 -3.83
C MET A 307 7.07 -3.95 -2.47
N SER A 308 7.50 -3.27 -1.40
CA SER A 308 7.49 -3.85 -0.07
C SER A 308 6.10 -4.16 0.47
N LEU A 309 5.06 -3.47 -0.01
CA LEU A 309 3.67 -3.76 0.35
C LEU A 309 3.21 -5.12 -0.17
N PHE A 310 3.67 -5.48 -1.36
CA PHE A 310 3.28 -6.71 -2.08
C PHE A 310 4.25 -7.88 -1.87
N SER A 311 5.33 -7.68 -1.12
CA SER A 311 6.33 -8.71 -0.84
C SER A 311 5.96 -9.53 0.38
N ASP A 312 6.27 -10.83 0.35
CA ASP A 312 6.14 -11.73 1.50
C ASP A 312 7.32 -11.56 2.48
N ALA A 313 8.50 -11.15 1.96
CA ALA A 313 9.65 -10.79 2.77
C ALA A 313 10.22 -9.42 2.38
N VAL A 314 10.62 -8.66 3.39
CA VAL A 314 11.35 -7.40 3.26
C VAL A 314 12.72 -7.55 3.91
N ILE A 315 13.77 -7.45 3.10
CA ILE A 315 15.16 -7.49 3.55
C ILE A 315 15.68 -6.05 3.59
N CYS A 316 16.04 -5.55 4.75
CA CYS A 316 16.41 -4.14 4.89
C CYS A 316 17.40 -3.90 6.05
N ASP A 317 17.87 -2.67 6.14
CA ASP A 317 18.66 -2.19 7.28
C ASP A 317 17.79 -2.01 8.53
N TYR A 318 18.38 -2.14 9.71
CA TYR A 318 17.71 -1.86 10.99
C TYR A 318 17.09 -0.47 11.05
N ASN A 319 17.67 0.51 10.36
CA ASN A 319 17.17 1.88 10.34
C ASN A 319 15.73 1.97 9.85
N TYR A 320 15.32 1.10 8.93
CA TYR A 320 13.92 1.06 8.46
C TYR A 320 12.89 0.69 9.53
N LEU A 321 13.34 0.14 10.66
CA LEU A 321 12.47 -0.18 11.80
C LEU A 321 12.72 0.71 13.02
N PHE A 322 13.99 1.08 13.29
CA PHE A 322 14.38 1.67 14.57
C PHE A 322 14.79 3.14 14.48
N ASP A 323 15.05 3.69 13.29
CA ASP A 323 15.40 5.10 13.11
C ASP A 323 14.16 5.96 12.91
N HIS A 324 14.03 7.05 13.67
CA HIS A 324 12.86 7.94 13.62
C HIS A 324 12.66 8.63 12.25
N HIS A 325 13.72 8.78 11.44
CA HIS A 325 13.66 9.42 10.13
C HIS A 325 13.39 8.41 9.01
N ALA A 326 14.01 7.22 9.09
CA ALA A 326 13.90 6.17 8.07
C ALA A 326 12.76 5.16 8.35
N TYR A 327 12.08 5.27 9.47
CA TYR A 327 11.04 4.36 9.94
C TYR A 327 9.91 4.14 8.95
N LEU A 328 9.63 2.90 8.63
CA LEU A 328 8.57 2.50 7.70
C LEU A 328 7.19 2.54 8.37
N ARG A 329 6.63 3.73 8.54
CA ARG A 329 5.30 3.95 9.16
C ARG A 329 4.15 3.16 8.51
N ARG A 330 4.34 2.68 7.29
CA ARG A 330 3.32 1.90 6.57
C ARG A 330 3.14 0.47 7.11
N PHE A 331 4.06 -0.01 7.98
CA PHE A 331 4.04 -1.37 8.54
C PHE A 331 3.94 -1.42 10.07
N PHE A 332 4.25 -0.31 10.77
CA PHE A 332 4.39 -0.30 12.22
C PHE A 332 3.69 0.91 12.86
#